data_0c633f9c47238804259ff83529a1ae8a
#
_entry.id   0c633f9c47238804259ff83529a1ae8a
#
_cell.length_a   1.000
_cell.length_b   1.000
_cell.length_c   1.000
_cell.angle_alpha   90.00
_cell.angle_beta   90.00
_cell.angle_gamma   90.00
#
_symmetry.space_group_name_H-M   'P 1'
#
loop_
_entity.id
_entity.type
_entity.pdbx_description
1 polymer ?
#
loop_
_entity_poly.entity_id
_entity_poly.type
_entity_poly.pdbx_seq_one_letter_code
_entity_poly.pdbx_strand_id
1 'polypeptide(L)'
;MTLSLEQLSSRMRRGEDIPLRETAQVVLALSIPSILQQMVVTAMEYIDAAMVGHIGAEATAAIGIVSSSTWLLHGILVGLYTAFSIQIAQYLGADRQADARGVLRQAMLFNLILGLAAAGFGIGISRFLPGWLGADLSLQANASAYFAIWSAALPFTMAMGMYAAMLRATGDALTPGLISVLVCGLDVVFNFFLINPTRTLPLFGTRVTVWGAGLGVPGAALGTALSNVIGGLLALAILLLRDGPLCIRKPGSWKITRACLLNLWRVGAPLAAERAALSSAQVVLVRIVSGLGTVAIAANSLGVSAEGLCYMAGYGIQDAAIALIGQAVGANRKDMAKRFAWLCTGIGIGIMALSGMRLWVFAPALMGIFTADAAVIALGARVLRIEAFAEPMFGASIVASGAMQGAGDSTACFVLNLVSMWGIRLTLASFFAPRFGLAGVWGSMCCELCIRGLLFLFRLARGKWLEKGALA
;
A
#
# COMPACT_ATOMS: atom_id res chain seq x y z
N MET A 1 14.89 -24.66 -12.95
CA MET A 1 13.83 -24.93 -11.96
C MET A 1 13.97 -23.87 -10.86
N THR A 2 13.03 -22.98 -10.71
CA THR A 2 13.04 -21.97 -9.63
C THR A 2 12.69 -22.66 -8.31
N LEU A 3 13.54 -22.51 -7.32
CA LEU A 3 13.33 -23.07 -5.97
C LEU A 3 12.03 -22.44 -5.41
N SER A 4 11.09 -23.28 -4.96
CA SER A 4 9.90 -22.77 -4.28
C SER A 4 10.27 -22.27 -2.88
N LEU A 5 9.50 -21.29 -2.33
CA LEU A 5 9.76 -20.78 -0.97
C LEU A 5 9.63 -21.90 0.08
N GLU A 6 8.76 -22.88 -0.16
CA GLU A 6 8.62 -24.05 0.73
C GLU A 6 9.89 -24.94 0.73
N GLN A 7 10.46 -25.19 -0.45
CA GLN A 7 11.74 -25.91 -0.56
C GLN A 7 12.88 -25.12 0.11
N LEU A 8 12.90 -23.79 -0.11
CA LEU A 8 13.88 -22.92 0.53
C LEU A 8 13.76 -22.98 2.06
N SER A 9 12.53 -22.88 2.60
CA SER A 9 12.28 -22.95 4.04
C SER A 9 12.69 -24.31 4.63
N SER A 10 12.44 -25.40 3.91
CA SER A 10 12.85 -26.73 4.36
C SER A 10 14.38 -26.89 4.42
N ARG A 11 15.10 -26.33 3.44
CA ARG A 11 16.58 -26.30 3.43
C ARG A 11 17.14 -25.40 4.54
N MET A 12 16.52 -24.22 4.76
CA MET A 12 16.89 -23.34 5.87
C MET A 12 16.79 -24.06 7.23
N ARG A 13 15.69 -24.81 7.47
CA ARG A 13 15.51 -25.57 8.71
C ARG A 13 16.54 -26.68 8.88
N ARG A 14 16.97 -27.31 7.79
CA ARG A 14 18.05 -28.33 7.81
C ARG A 14 19.45 -27.75 8.04
N GLY A 15 19.56 -26.41 8.13
CA GLY A 15 20.85 -25.76 8.34
C GLY A 15 21.72 -25.68 7.07
N GLU A 16 21.17 -26.03 5.89
CA GLU A 16 21.91 -26.01 4.65
C GLU A 16 22.36 -24.58 4.30
N ASP A 17 23.56 -24.44 3.75
CA ASP A 17 24.00 -23.18 3.16
C ASP A 17 23.39 -23.03 1.76
N ILE A 18 22.71 -21.91 1.55
CA ILE A 18 21.99 -21.63 0.32
C ILE A 18 22.81 -20.63 -0.50
N PRO A 19 23.19 -20.97 -1.75
CA PRO A 19 23.96 -20.09 -2.61
C PRO A 19 23.25 -18.74 -2.84
N LEU A 20 24.02 -17.66 -2.97
CA LEU A 20 23.49 -16.32 -3.19
C LEU A 20 22.60 -16.25 -4.44
N ARG A 21 22.94 -16.99 -5.50
CA ARG A 21 22.18 -17.06 -6.74
C ARG A 21 20.76 -17.60 -6.50
N GLU A 22 20.62 -18.68 -5.74
CA GLU A 22 19.31 -19.26 -5.41
C GLU A 22 18.50 -18.32 -4.51
N THR A 23 19.17 -17.69 -3.54
CA THR A 23 18.56 -16.66 -2.68
C THR A 23 18.00 -15.51 -3.52
N ALA A 24 18.78 -15.01 -4.48
CA ALA A 24 18.35 -13.92 -5.38
C ALA A 24 17.18 -14.34 -6.27
N GLN A 25 17.18 -15.58 -6.79
CA GLN A 25 16.08 -16.08 -7.61
C GLN A 25 14.75 -16.11 -6.84
N VAL A 26 14.76 -16.55 -5.58
CA VAL A 26 13.54 -16.56 -4.75
C VAL A 26 13.08 -15.15 -4.41
N VAL A 27 14.01 -14.23 -4.10
CA VAL A 27 13.67 -12.82 -3.88
C VAL A 27 12.99 -12.23 -5.11
N LEU A 28 13.57 -12.43 -6.30
CA LEU A 28 12.99 -11.93 -7.55
C LEU A 28 11.65 -12.59 -7.88
N ALA A 29 11.52 -13.89 -7.65
CA ALA A 29 10.28 -14.64 -7.90
C ALA A 29 9.10 -14.13 -7.06
N LEU A 30 9.35 -13.61 -5.85
CA LEU A 30 8.33 -12.99 -5.01
C LEU A 30 8.18 -11.49 -5.28
N SER A 31 9.27 -10.79 -5.54
CA SER A 31 9.25 -9.33 -5.71
C SER A 31 8.57 -8.93 -7.03
N ILE A 32 8.86 -9.62 -8.14
CA ILE A 32 8.30 -9.24 -9.46
C ILE A 32 6.76 -9.29 -9.47
N PRO A 33 6.08 -10.39 -9.05
CA PRO A 33 4.63 -10.40 -9.00
C PRO A 33 4.07 -9.36 -8.02
N SER A 34 4.74 -9.12 -6.88
CA SER A 34 4.31 -8.11 -5.90
C SER A 34 4.45 -6.69 -6.44
N ILE A 35 5.51 -6.38 -7.19
CA ILE A 35 5.67 -5.09 -7.88
C ILE A 35 4.55 -4.90 -8.91
N LEU A 36 4.31 -5.92 -9.74
CA LEU A 36 3.24 -5.87 -10.74
C LEU A 36 1.87 -5.68 -10.08
N GLN A 37 1.62 -6.34 -8.95
CA GLN A 37 0.40 -6.13 -8.17
C GLN A 37 0.24 -4.68 -7.73
N GLN A 38 1.28 -4.06 -7.17
CA GLN A 38 1.24 -2.66 -6.73
C GLN A 38 1.03 -1.70 -7.92
N MET A 39 1.66 -1.98 -9.04
CA MET A 39 1.46 -1.17 -10.26
C MET A 39 0.03 -1.28 -10.79
N VAL A 40 -0.58 -2.47 -10.76
CA VAL A 40 -1.99 -2.67 -11.17
C VAL A 40 -2.94 -1.92 -10.26
N VAL A 41 -2.73 -1.97 -8.93
CA VAL A 41 -3.55 -1.22 -7.97
C VAL A 41 -3.45 0.28 -8.22
N THR A 42 -2.25 0.80 -8.43
CA THR A 42 -2.04 2.22 -8.74
C THR A 42 -2.67 2.61 -10.09
N ALA A 43 -2.55 1.75 -11.11
CA ALA A 43 -3.20 1.99 -12.40
C ALA A 43 -4.73 2.07 -12.26
N MET A 44 -5.33 1.21 -11.42
CA MET A 44 -6.76 1.26 -11.11
C MET A 44 -7.15 2.63 -10.51
N GLU A 45 -6.40 3.12 -9.51
CA GLU A 45 -6.66 4.42 -8.89
C GLU A 45 -6.61 5.58 -9.90
N TYR A 46 -5.68 5.54 -10.87
CA TYR A 46 -5.60 6.56 -11.91
C TYR A 46 -6.71 6.45 -12.95
N ILE A 47 -7.11 5.23 -13.32
CA ILE A 47 -8.24 5.00 -14.22
C ILE A 47 -9.54 5.53 -13.57
N ASP A 48 -9.76 5.23 -12.29
CA ASP A 48 -10.90 5.72 -11.53
C ASP A 48 -10.94 7.25 -11.47
N ALA A 49 -9.81 7.85 -11.15
CA ALA A 49 -9.69 9.32 -11.12
C ALA A 49 -9.99 9.93 -12.50
N ALA A 50 -9.52 9.31 -13.59
CA ALA A 50 -9.83 9.75 -14.94
C ALA A 50 -11.31 9.59 -15.30
N MET A 51 -11.93 8.45 -14.95
CA MET A 51 -13.34 8.18 -15.21
C MET A 51 -14.25 9.14 -14.44
N VAL A 52 -13.93 9.44 -13.19
CA VAL A 52 -14.64 10.44 -12.37
C VAL A 52 -14.41 11.86 -12.89
N GLY A 53 -13.19 12.18 -13.33
CA GLY A 53 -12.85 13.46 -13.92
C GLY A 53 -13.72 13.84 -15.13
N HIS A 54 -14.16 12.84 -15.91
CA HIS A 54 -15.08 13.05 -17.05
C HIS A 54 -16.52 13.40 -16.62
N ILE A 55 -16.91 13.14 -15.37
CA ILE A 55 -18.25 13.55 -14.86
C ILE A 55 -18.29 15.07 -14.64
N GLY A 56 -17.17 15.66 -14.17
CA GLY A 56 -17.05 17.08 -13.92
C GLY A 56 -16.25 17.43 -12.67
N ALA A 57 -15.95 18.70 -12.52
CA ALA A 57 -15.14 19.21 -11.41
C ALA A 57 -15.78 18.98 -10.03
N GLU A 58 -17.11 19.09 -9.93
CA GLU A 58 -17.85 18.84 -8.68
C GLU A 58 -17.72 17.39 -8.20
N ALA A 59 -17.77 16.42 -9.14
CA ALA A 59 -17.60 15.00 -8.82
C ALA A 59 -16.20 14.72 -8.26
N THR A 60 -15.18 15.25 -8.92
CA THR A 60 -13.79 15.13 -8.48
C THR A 60 -13.57 15.79 -7.13
N ALA A 61 -14.15 16.97 -6.90
CA ALA A 61 -14.08 17.69 -5.62
C ALA A 61 -14.75 16.91 -4.48
N ALA A 62 -15.93 16.32 -4.74
CA ALA A 62 -16.65 15.53 -3.75
C ALA A 62 -15.84 14.31 -3.26
N ILE A 63 -15.16 13.59 -4.16
CA ILE A 63 -14.28 12.47 -3.79
C ILE A 63 -13.01 12.99 -3.10
N GLY A 64 -12.40 14.06 -3.63
CA GLY A 64 -11.19 14.67 -3.08
C GLY A 64 -11.31 15.07 -1.62
N ILE A 65 -12.46 15.61 -1.21
CA ILE A 65 -12.72 16.01 0.18
C ILE A 65 -12.63 14.82 1.15
N VAL A 66 -13.22 13.67 0.80
CA VAL A 66 -13.25 12.51 1.70
C VAL A 66 -12.04 11.59 1.54
N SER A 67 -11.22 11.78 0.51
CA SER A 67 -10.08 10.89 0.19
C SER A 67 -9.04 10.81 1.32
N SER A 68 -8.75 11.92 2.00
CA SER A 68 -7.83 11.91 3.15
C SER A 68 -8.32 10.99 4.29
N SER A 69 -9.64 10.96 4.52
CA SER A 69 -10.26 10.10 5.54
C SER A 69 -10.28 8.63 5.11
N THR A 70 -10.53 8.35 3.82
CA THR A 70 -10.45 6.98 3.30
C THR A 70 -9.04 6.43 3.37
N TRP A 71 -8.03 7.22 3.00
CA TRP A 71 -6.61 6.83 3.10
C TRP A 71 -6.16 6.59 4.53
N LEU A 72 -6.59 7.45 5.47
CA LEU A 72 -6.27 7.29 6.90
C LEU A 72 -6.86 5.99 7.43
N LEU A 73 -8.16 5.76 7.22
CA LEU A 73 -8.85 4.58 7.72
C LEU A 73 -8.28 3.30 7.09
N HIS A 74 -8.08 3.30 5.76
CA HIS A 74 -7.46 2.19 5.06
C HIS A 74 -6.06 1.88 5.59
N GLY A 75 -5.22 2.91 5.77
CA GLY A 75 -3.86 2.76 6.28
C GLY A 75 -3.80 2.11 7.66
N ILE A 76 -4.68 2.51 8.59
CA ILE A 76 -4.80 1.91 9.93
C ILE A 76 -5.13 0.41 9.81
N LEU A 77 -6.10 0.07 8.96
CA LEU A 77 -6.54 -1.31 8.74
C LEU A 77 -5.42 -2.17 8.12
N VAL A 78 -4.67 -1.62 7.15
CA VAL A 78 -3.48 -2.27 6.57
C VAL A 78 -2.44 -2.58 7.64
N GLY A 79 -2.12 -1.62 8.51
CA GLY A 79 -1.18 -1.83 9.61
C GLY A 79 -1.58 -2.99 10.52
N LEU A 80 -2.88 -3.08 10.85
CA LEU A 80 -3.40 -4.14 11.71
C LEU A 80 -3.36 -5.52 11.05
N TYR A 81 -3.82 -5.67 9.80
CA TYR A 81 -3.83 -6.99 9.18
C TYR A 81 -2.42 -7.48 8.78
N THR A 82 -1.48 -6.58 8.53
CA THR A 82 -0.08 -6.94 8.23
C THR A 82 0.56 -7.73 9.40
N ALA A 83 0.18 -7.44 10.63
CA ALA A 83 0.67 -8.17 11.80
C ALA A 83 0.31 -9.67 11.78
N PHE A 84 -0.85 -10.03 11.23
CA PHE A 84 -1.22 -11.44 11.06
C PHE A 84 -0.37 -12.13 10.00
N SER A 85 -0.09 -11.47 8.88
CA SER A 85 0.75 -12.05 7.82
C SER A 85 2.19 -12.29 8.30
N ILE A 86 2.73 -11.39 9.12
CA ILE A 86 4.04 -11.55 9.76
C ILE A 86 4.04 -12.77 10.69
N GLN A 87 3.02 -12.93 11.54
CA GLN A 87 2.90 -14.10 12.41
C GLN A 87 2.83 -15.40 11.61
N ILE A 88 2.01 -15.42 10.54
CA ILE A 88 1.89 -16.59 9.66
C ILE A 88 3.23 -16.91 9.00
N ALA A 89 3.95 -15.90 8.47
CA ALA A 89 5.27 -16.13 7.86
C ALA A 89 6.25 -16.77 8.86
N GLN A 90 6.28 -16.29 10.10
CA GLN A 90 7.16 -16.81 11.14
C GLN A 90 6.75 -18.23 11.56
N TYR A 91 5.45 -18.54 11.73
CA TYR A 91 5.01 -19.91 12.05
C TYR A 91 5.30 -20.89 10.90
N LEU A 92 5.14 -20.46 9.64
CA LEU A 92 5.52 -21.29 8.49
C LEU A 92 7.03 -21.54 8.44
N GLY A 93 7.84 -20.53 8.72
CA GLY A 93 9.29 -20.70 8.85
C GLY A 93 9.69 -21.69 9.93
N ALA A 94 8.99 -21.70 11.07
CA ALA A 94 9.19 -22.61 12.19
C ALA A 94 8.59 -24.02 11.97
N ASP A 95 8.01 -24.32 10.81
CA ASP A 95 7.26 -25.56 10.49
C ASP A 95 6.02 -25.81 11.36
N ARG A 96 5.51 -24.76 12.00
CA ARG A 96 4.33 -24.79 12.85
C ARG A 96 3.07 -24.50 12.06
N GLN A 97 2.78 -25.29 11.02
CA GLN A 97 1.65 -25.07 10.12
C GLN A 97 0.29 -25.07 10.83
N ALA A 98 0.15 -25.86 11.93
CA ALA A 98 -1.09 -25.89 12.72
C ALA A 98 -1.36 -24.53 13.38
N ASP A 99 -0.32 -23.88 13.92
CA ASP A 99 -0.41 -22.56 14.53
C ASP A 99 -0.65 -21.48 13.48
N ALA A 100 0.01 -21.56 12.31
CA ALA A 100 -0.25 -20.66 11.19
C ALA A 100 -1.73 -20.71 10.76
N ARG A 101 -2.33 -21.91 10.68
CA ARG A 101 -3.79 -22.06 10.42
C ARG A 101 -4.63 -21.50 11.56
N GLY A 102 -4.18 -21.63 12.80
CA GLY A 102 -4.82 -21.02 13.97
C GLY A 102 -4.86 -19.50 13.87
N VAL A 103 -3.73 -18.89 13.51
CA VAL A 103 -3.64 -17.43 13.28
C VAL A 103 -4.52 -17.00 12.10
N LEU A 104 -4.55 -17.76 11.01
CA LEU A 104 -5.43 -17.46 9.88
C LEU A 104 -6.92 -17.42 10.30
N ARG A 105 -7.40 -18.41 11.08
CA ARG A 105 -8.79 -18.41 11.57
C ARG A 105 -9.08 -17.20 12.46
N GLN A 106 -8.15 -16.86 13.36
CA GLN A 106 -8.29 -15.69 14.22
C GLN A 106 -8.28 -14.40 13.39
N ALA A 107 -7.44 -14.30 12.36
CA ALA A 107 -7.42 -13.18 11.44
C ALA A 107 -8.73 -13.02 10.65
N MET A 108 -9.35 -14.14 10.25
CA MET A 108 -10.67 -14.12 9.58
C MET A 108 -11.75 -13.56 10.51
N LEU A 109 -11.79 -14.01 11.78
CA LEU A 109 -12.72 -13.48 12.77
C LEU A 109 -12.44 -12.00 13.05
N PHE A 110 -11.17 -11.63 13.18
CA PHE A 110 -10.77 -10.24 13.39
C PHE A 110 -11.19 -9.36 12.21
N ASN A 111 -10.96 -9.83 10.97
CA ASN A 111 -11.39 -9.12 9.77
C ASN A 111 -12.91 -8.91 9.75
N LEU A 112 -13.68 -9.92 10.11
CA LEU A 112 -15.14 -9.82 10.17
C LEU A 112 -15.57 -8.77 11.22
N ILE A 113 -15.05 -8.87 12.43
CA ILE A 113 -15.42 -7.98 13.54
C ILE A 113 -14.96 -6.55 13.26
N LEU A 114 -13.68 -6.37 12.95
CA LEU A 114 -13.10 -5.03 12.72
C LEU A 114 -13.62 -4.42 11.42
N GLY A 115 -13.75 -5.22 10.36
CA GLY A 115 -14.28 -4.76 9.09
C GLY A 115 -15.72 -4.28 9.20
N LEU A 116 -16.59 -5.04 9.89
CA LEU A 116 -17.97 -4.63 10.17
C LEU A 116 -18.03 -3.41 11.10
N ALA A 117 -17.17 -3.35 12.12
CA ALA A 117 -17.10 -2.19 13.01
C ALA A 117 -16.65 -0.94 12.26
N ALA A 118 -15.61 -1.04 11.41
CA ALA A 118 -15.12 0.06 10.58
C ALA A 118 -16.16 0.49 9.54
N ALA A 119 -16.87 -0.46 8.92
CA ALA A 119 -17.96 -0.17 8.00
C ALA A 119 -19.10 0.56 8.71
N GLY A 120 -19.56 0.05 9.86
CA GLY A 120 -20.61 0.69 10.67
C GLY A 120 -20.23 2.09 11.13
N PHE A 121 -18.99 2.26 11.59
CA PHE A 121 -18.46 3.57 11.98
C PHE A 121 -18.43 4.53 10.78
N GLY A 122 -17.85 4.10 9.63
CA GLY A 122 -17.77 4.92 8.44
C GLY A 122 -19.15 5.31 7.89
N ILE A 123 -20.11 4.38 7.82
CA ILE A 123 -21.48 4.66 7.41
C ILE A 123 -22.14 5.63 8.40
N GLY A 124 -21.94 5.43 9.71
CA GLY A 124 -22.52 6.28 10.76
C GLY A 124 -22.06 7.74 10.67
N ILE A 125 -20.77 7.99 10.35
CA ILE A 125 -20.24 9.35 10.23
C ILE A 125 -20.38 9.94 8.83
N SER A 126 -20.75 9.15 7.81
CA SER A 126 -20.72 9.55 6.40
C SER A 126 -21.49 10.84 6.12
N ARG A 127 -22.61 11.05 6.78
CA ARG A 127 -23.44 12.25 6.62
C ARG A 127 -22.81 13.51 7.20
N PHE A 128 -21.99 13.38 8.24
CA PHE A 128 -21.41 14.50 8.96
C PHE A 128 -20.00 14.82 8.45
N LEU A 129 -19.27 13.80 7.99
CA LEU A 129 -17.87 13.90 7.59
C LEU A 129 -17.59 15.01 6.55
N PRO A 130 -18.33 15.13 5.44
CA PRO A 130 -18.07 16.19 4.46
C PRO A 130 -18.25 17.59 5.06
N GLY A 131 -19.26 17.79 5.93
CA GLY A 131 -19.46 19.04 6.64
C GLY A 131 -18.32 19.38 7.60
N TRP A 132 -17.80 18.40 8.35
CA TRP A 132 -16.64 18.58 9.23
C TRP A 132 -15.37 18.94 8.46
N LEU A 133 -15.26 18.45 7.20
CA LEU A 133 -14.12 18.75 6.32
C LEU A 133 -14.30 20.05 5.53
N GLY A 134 -15.41 20.79 5.74
CA GLY A 134 -15.65 22.09 5.11
C GLY A 134 -16.17 21.99 3.67
N ALA A 135 -16.85 20.90 3.31
CA ALA A 135 -17.48 20.74 2.00
C ALA A 135 -18.66 21.71 1.81
N ASP A 136 -18.76 22.32 0.63
CA ASP A 136 -19.94 23.07 0.22
C ASP A 136 -21.18 22.18 0.21
N LEU A 137 -22.36 22.76 0.47
CA LEU A 137 -23.62 22.02 0.56
C LEU A 137 -23.92 21.22 -0.72
N SER A 138 -23.55 21.73 -1.89
CA SER A 138 -23.71 21.04 -3.19
C SER A 138 -22.91 19.74 -3.29
N LEU A 139 -21.76 19.65 -2.62
CA LEU A 139 -20.86 18.49 -2.68
C LEU A 139 -21.16 17.45 -1.61
N GLN A 140 -21.81 17.85 -0.51
CA GLN A 140 -21.99 17.00 0.68
C GLN A 140 -22.74 15.71 0.38
N ALA A 141 -23.79 15.76 -0.46
CA ALA A 141 -24.59 14.60 -0.81
C ALA A 141 -23.76 13.51 -1.53
N ASN A 142 -22.99 13.91 -2.55
CA ASN A 142 -22.14 13.01 -3.31
C ASN A 142 -20.96 12.48 -2.48
N ALA A 143 -20.30 13.33 -1.72
CA ALA A 143 -19.19 12.96 -0.85
C ALA A 143 -19.65 11.98 0.26
N SER A 144 -20.81 12.22 0.86
CA SER A 144 -21.42 11.35 1.86
C SER A 144 -21.78 9.98 1.30
N ALA A 145 -22.44 9.94 0.13
CA ALA A 145 -22.79 8.70 -0.55
C ALA A 145 -21.54 7.90 -0.95
N TYR A 146 -20.52 8.55 -1.52
CA TYR A 146 -19.25 7.93 -1.85
C TYR A 146 -18.60 7.27 -0.62
N PHE A 147 -18.46 8.03 0.47
CA PHE A 147 -17.82 7.56 1.70
C PHE A 147 -18.62 6.42 2.37
N ALA A 148 -19.96 6.49 2.34
CA ALA A 148 -20.82 5.42 2.89
C ALA A 148 -20.67 4.11 2.12
N ILE A 149 -20.70 4.16 0.78
CA ILE A 149 -20.54 2.98 -0.10
C ILE A 149 -19.15 2.38 0.06
N TRP A 150 -18.11 3.23 0.01
CA TRP A 150 -16.73 2.81 0.23
C TRP A 150 -16.55 2.14 1.60
N SER A 151 -17.14 2.72 2.66
CA SER A 151 -17.10 2.16 4.01
C SER A 151 -17.80 0.81 4.11
N ALA A 152 -18.93 0.64 3.43
CA ALA A 152 -19.66 -0.64 3.40
C ALA A 152 -18.83 -1.78 2.78
N ALA A 153 -17.90 -1.46 1.85
CA ALA A 153 -17.02 -2.43 1.23
C ALA A 153 -15.77 -2.79 2.08
N LEU A 154 -15.48 -2.06 3.16
CA LEU A 154 -14.27 -2.26 3.98
C LEU A 154 -14.02 -3.71 4.41
N PRO A 155 -15.02 -4.50 4.88
CA PRO A 155 -14.77 -5.89 5.27
C PRO A 155 -14.15 -6.73 4.14
N PHE A 156 -14.58 -6.49 2.91
CA PHE A 156 -14.09 -7.22 1.73
C PHE A 156 -12.75 -6.66 1.23
N THR A 157 -12.58 -5.36 1.24
CA THR A 157 -11.29 -4.69 0.90
C THR A 157 -10.19 -5.14 1.87
N MET A 158 -10.49 -5.17 3.17
CA MET A 158 -9.57 -5.73 4.18
C MET A 158 -9.29 -7.21 3.94
N ALA A 159 -10.33 -8.01 3.66
CA ALA A 159 -10.18 -9.43 3.39
C ALA A 159 -9.23 -9.67 2.19
N MET A 160 -9.44 -8.94 1.09
CA MET A 160 -8.59 -9.03 -0.09
C MET A 160 -7.11 -8.74 0.24
N GLY A 161 -6.81 -7.63 0.91
CA GLY A 161 -5.44 -7.25 1.29
C GLY A 161 -4.81 -8.23 2.27
N MET A 162 -5.57 -8.64 3.29
CA MET A 162 -5.12 -9.59 4.32
C MET A 162 -4.80 -10.96 3.73
N TYR A 163 -5.71 -11.52 2.92
CA TYR A 163 -5.50 -12.84 2.32
C TYR A 163 -4.39 -12.81 1.26
N ALA A 164 -4.26 -11.71 0.52
CA ALA A 164 -3.13 -11.50 -0.38
C ALA A 164 -1.79 -11.52 0.37
N ALA A 165 -1.69 -10.83 1.52
CA ALA A 165 -0.49 -10.84 2.35
C ALA A 165 -0.17 -12.24 2.92
N MET A 166 -1.20 -13.00 3.30
CA MET A 166 -1.05 -14.37 3.79
C MET A 166 -0.62 -15.35 2.69
N LEU A 167 -1.14 -15.22 1.48
CA LEU A 167 -0.69 -15.99 0.32
C LEU A 167 0.79 -15.69 0.02
N ARG A 168 1.20 -14.42 0.05
CA ARG A 168 2.63 -14.07 -0.09
C ARG A 168 3.48 -14.70 1.02
N ALA A 169 2.98 -14.77 2.24
CA ALA A 169 3.67 -15.43 3.34
C ALA A 169 3.87 -16.94 3.11
N THR A 170 3.05 -17.62 2.29
CA THR A 170 3.29 -19.00 1.84
C THR A 170 4.24 -19.11 0.66
N GLY A 171 4.65 -18.01 0.05
CA GLY A 171 5.49 -17.97 -1.15
C GLY A 171 4.71 -17.82 -2.45
N ASP A 172 3.40 -17.67 -2.38
CA ASP A 172 2.57 -17.42 -3.55
C ASP A 172 2.27 -15.92 -3.70
N ALA A 173 3.10 -15.23 -4.47
CA ALA A 173 2.86 -13.84 -4.84
C ALA A 173 2.10 -13.70 -6.17
N LEU A 174 2.03 -14.76 -6.97
CA LEU A 174 1.39 -14.72 -8.28
C LEU A 174 -0.13 -14.68 -8.16
N THR A 175 -0.71 -15.51 -7.30
CA THR A 175 -2.18 -15.57 -7.10
C THR A 175 -2.76 -14.22 -6.66
N PRO A 176 -2.21 -13.51 -5.64
CA PRO A 176 -2.66 -12.16 -5.30
C PRO A 176 -2.53 -11.17 -6.47
N GLY A 177 -1.46 -11.26 -7.25
CA GLY A 177 -1.27 -10.44 -8.44
C GLY A 177 -2.38 -10.63 -9.47
N LEU A 178 -2.72 -11.87 -9.77
CA LEU A 178 -3.81 -12.23 -10.72
C LEU A 178 -5.18 -11.77 -10.23
N ILE A 179 -5.45 -11.88 -8.90
CA ILE A 179 -6.68 -11.34 -8.30
C ILE A 179 -6.74 -9.84 -8.49
N SER A 180 -5.63 -9.11 -8.27
CA SER A 180 -5.60 -7.66 -8.44
C SER A 180 -5.83 -7.23 -9.89
N VAL A 181 -5.29 -7.96 -10.87
CA VAL A 181 -5.56 -7.71 -12.30
C VAL A 181 -7.04 -7.93 -12.62
N LEU A 182 -7.64 -9.00 -12.11
CA LEU A 182 -9.06 -9.27 -12.30
C LEU A 182 -9.93 -8.17 -11.67
N VAL A 183 -9.62 -7.77 -10.43
CA VAL A 183 -10.33 -6.71 -9.71
C VAL A 183 -10.25 -5.39 -10.47
N CYS A 184 -9.05 -5.02 -10.96
CA CYS A 184 -8.87 -3.83 -11.79
C CYS A 184 -9.72 -3.89 -13.06
N GLY A 185 -9.74 -5.02 -13.78
CA GLY A 185 -10.57 -5.19 -14.96
C GLY A 185 -12.08 -5.10 -14.67
N LEU A 186 -12.53 -5.72 -13.58
CA LEU A 186 -13.92 -5.65 -13.13
C LEU A 186 -14.31 -4.22 -12.71
N ASP A 187 -13.41 -3.52 -12.02
CA ASP A 187 -13.64 -2.14 -11.59
C ASP A 187 -13.86 -1.20 -12.77
N VAL A 188 -13.01 -1.28 -13.79
CA VAL A 188 -13.17 -0.52 -15.03
C VAL A 188 -14.52 -0.83 -15.71
N VAL A 189 -14.90 -2.11 -15.77
CA VAL A 189 -16.17 -2.53 -16.36
C VAL A 189 -17.36 -2.00 -15.56
N PHE A 190 -17.35 -2.15 -14.23
CA PHE A 190 -18.42 -1.67 -13.39
C PHE A 190 -18.52 -0.13 -13.44
N ASN A 191 -17.40 0.57 -13.36
CA ASN A 191 -17.35 2.02 -13.44
C ASN A 191 -17.90 2.51 -14.79
N PHE A 192 -17.58 1.83 -15.91
CA PHE A 192 -18.11 2.18 -17.23
C PHE A 192 -19.63 2.13 -17.29
N PHE A 193 -20.26 1.12 -16.66
CA PHE A 193 -21.71 0.95 -16.65
C PHE A 193 -22.42 1.73 -15.53
N LEU A 194 -21.82 1.91 -14.37
CA LEU A 194 -22.47 2.52 -13.23
C LEU A 194 -22.35 4.05 -13.19
N ILE A 195 -21.23 4.59 -13.64
CA ILE A 195 -20.98 6.03 -13.66
C ILE A 195 -21.85 6.72 -14.71
N ASN A 196 -21.83 6.20 -15.92
CA ASN A 196 -22.40 6.88 -17.08
C ASN A 196 -23.89 6.55 -17.25
N PRO A 197 -24.71 7.49 -17.77
CA PRO A 197 -26.05 7.19 -18.23
C PRO A 197 -26.02 6.34 -19.52
N THR A 198 -27.16 5.76 -19.87
CA THR A 198 -27.34 5.07 -21.16
C THR A 198 -27.00 6.01 -22.31
N ARG A 199 -26.08 5.59 -23.16
CA ARG A 199 -25.53 6.42 -24.27
C ARG A 199 -25.32 5.60 -25.53
N THR A 200 -25.39 6.30 -26.65
CA THR A 200 -25.12 5.70 -27.96
C THR A 200 -23.66 5.93 -28.34
N LEU A 201 -22.91 4.83 -28.50
CA LEU A 201 -21.50 4.88 -28.88
C LEU A 201 -21.34 4.48 -30.35
N PRO A 202 -20.53 5.18 -31.13
CA PRO A 202 -20.14 4.75 -32.47
C PRO A 202 -19.11 3.62 -32.34
N LEU A 203 -19.51 2.37 -32.54
CA LEU A 203 -18.64 1.20 -32.56
C LEU A 203 -18.62 0.61 -33.97
N PHE A 204 -17.45 0.50 -34.58
CA PHE A 204 -17.24 -0.10 -35.91
C PHE A 204 -18.21 0.39 -37.00
N GLY A 205 -18.54 1.71 -36.97
CA GLY A 205 -19.45 2.30 -37.97
C GLY A 205 -20.96 2.11 -37.70
N THR A 206 -21.32 1.40 -36.63
CA THR A 206 -22.70 1.23 -36.17
C THR A 206 -22.93 1.99 -34.86
N ARG A 207 -24.15 2.51 -34.66
CA ARG A 207 -24.54 3.15 -33.38
C ARG A 207 -25.10 2.11 -32.45
N VAL A 208 -24.32 1.75 -31.42
CA VAL A 208 -24.74 0.78 -30.41
C VAL A 208 -25.17 1.56 -29.16
N THR A 209 -26.40 1.34 -28.70
CA THR A 209 -26.88 1.89 -27.43
C THR A 209 -26.37 1.03 -26.30
N VAL A 210 -25.50 1.59 -25.47
CA VAL A 210 -24.91 0.94 -24.30
C VAL A 210 -25.68 1.40 -23.06
N TRP A 211 -26.20 0.44 -22.31
CA TRP A 211 -26.88 0.70 -21.05
C TRP A 211 -25.90 1.28 -20.04
N GLY A 212 -26.40 2.21 -19.21
CA GLY A 212 -25.66 2.78 -18.10
C GLY A 212 -26.62 3.26 -17.01
N ALA A 213 -26.22 3.08 -15.75
CA ALA A 213 -27.04 3.42 -14.59
C ALA A 213 -27.09 4.93 -14.30
N GLY A 214 -26.12 5.71 -14.78
CA GLY A 214 -26.09 7.17 -14.61
C GLY A 214 -25.94 7.64 -13.16
N LEU A 215 -25.29 6.84 -12.31
CA LEU A 215 -25.19 7.12 -10.86
C LEU A 215 -24.10 8.17 -10.54
N GLY A 216 -23.23 8.51 -11.49
CA GLY A 216 -22.15 9.47 -11.24
C GLY A 216 -21.20 9.06 -10.13
N VAL A 217 -20.98 9.94 -9.13
CA VAL A 217 -20.07 9.69 -7.99
C VAL A 217 -20.42 8.44 -7.17
N PRO A 218 -21.68 8.21 -6.76
CA PRO A 218 -22.08 6.95 -6.15
C PRO A 218 -21.81 5.72 -7.02
N GLY A 219 -21.92 5.87 -8.36
CA GLY A 219 -21.61 4.81 -9.33
C GLY A 219 -20.15 4.39 -9.28
N ALA A 220 -19.21 5.34 -9.20
CA ALA A 220 -17.80 5.08 -9.04
C ALA A 220 -17.51 4.33 -7.73
N ALA A 221 -18.10 4.78 -6.60
CA ALA A 221 -17.95 4.08 -5.33
C ALA A 221 -18.49 2.64 -5.37
N LEU A 222 -19.65 2.42 -6.04
CA LEU A 222 -20.23 1.09 -6.19
C LEU A 222 -19.39 0.19 -7.08
N GLY A 223 -18.82 0.69 -8.17
CA GLY A 223 -17.93 -0.08 -9.04
C GLY A 223 -16.73 -0.62 -8.30
N THR A 224 -16.01 0.26 -7.61
CA THR A 224 -14.87 -0.12 -6.77
C THR A 224 -15.28 -1.03 -5.60
N ALA A 225 -16.44 -0.80 -4.97
CA ALA A 225 -16.94 -1.65 -3.91
C ALA A 225 -17.24 -3.07 -4.40
N LEU A 226 -17.94 -3.22 -5.53
CA LEU A 226 -18.31 -4.52 -6.10
C LEU A 226 -17.09 -5.30 -6.56
N SER A 227 -16.11 -4.66 -7.21
CA SER A 227 -14.88 -5.29 -7.63
C SER A 227 -14.06 -5.80 -6.42
N ASN A 228 -13.98 -5.02 -5.34
CA ASN A 228 -13.33 -5.43 -4.09
C ASN A 228 -14.09 -6.56 -3.37
N VAL A 229 -15.42 -6.56 -3.39
CA VAL A 229 -16.23 -7.68 -2.86
C VAL A 229 -15.89 -8.97 -3.59
N ILE A 230 -15.88 -8.95 -4.93
CA ILE A 230 -15.51 -10.12 -5.75
C ILE A 230 -14.07 -10.55 -5.45
N GLY A 231 -13.12 -9.61 -5.40
CA GLY A 231 -11.73 -9.88 -5.07
C GLY A 231 -11.54 -10.50 -3.69
N GLY A 232 -12.22 -9.94 -2.67
CA GLY A 232 -12.18 -10.46 -1.30
C GLY A 232 -12.77 -11.86 -1.16
N LEU A 233 -13.93 -12.11 -1.82
CA LEU A 233 -14.56 -13.43 -1.84
C LEU A 233 -13.71 -14.45 -2.61
N LEU A 234 -13.11 -14.06 -3.72
CA LEU A 234 -12.22 -14.93 -4.50
C LEU A 234 -10.96 -15.29 -3.72
N ALA A 235 -10.33 -14.32 -3.08
CA ALA A 235 -9.16 -14.56 -2.23
C ALA A 235 -9.50 -15.49 -1.05
N LEU A 236 -10.66 -15.31 -0.44
CA LEU A 236 -11.19 -16.20 0.59
C LEU A 236 -11.42 -17.61 0.04
N ALA A 237 -12.10 -17.73 -1.10
CA ALA A 237 -12.41 -19.02 -1.73
C ALA A 237 -11.12 -19.80 -2.05
N ILE A 238 -10.09 -19.13 -2.55
CA ILE A 238 -8.79 -19.75 -2.84
C ILE A 238 -8.15 -20.31 -1.55
N LEU A 239 -8.16 -19.53 -0.46
CA LEU A 239 -7.65 -20.01 0.84
C LEU A 239 -8.46 -21.17 1.43
N LEU A 240 -9.77 -21.21 1.20
CA LEU A 240 -10.64 -22.26 1.68
C LEU A 240 -10.51 -23.55 0.86
N LEU A 241 -10.36 -23.44 -0.47
CA LEU A 241 -10.44 -24.56 -1.39
C LEU A 241 -9.06 -25.18 -1.70
N ARG A 242 -7.99 -24.37 -1.63
CA ARG A 242 -6.66 -24.79 -2.00
C ARG A 242 -6.02 -25.66 -0.92
N ASP A 243 -5.50 -26.79 -1.32
CA ASP A 243 -4.65 -27.60 -0.46
C ASP A 243 -3.27 -26.94 -0.30
N GLY A 244 -2.84 -26.78 0.96
CA GLY A 244 -1.57 -26.12 1.25
C GLY A 244 -1.34 -25.94 2.75
N PRO A 245 -0.28 -25.22 3.14
CA PRO A 245 0.07 -25.03 4.55
C PRO A 245 -1.00 -24.28 5.34
N LEU A 246 -1.79 -23.43 4.67
CA LEU A 246 -2.89 -22.65 5.27
C LEU A 246 -4.29 -23.26 5.02
N CYS A 247 -4.39 -24.53 4.63
CA CYS A 247 -5.68 -25.18 4.40
C CYS A 247 -6.56 -25.19 5.67
N ILE A 248 -7.68 -24.46 5.64
CA ILE A 248 -8.60 -24.31 6.79
C ILE A 248 -9.45 -25.56 7.02
N ARG A 249 -9.65 -26.42 6.00
CA ARG A 249 -10.42 -27.66 6.11
C ARG A 249 -9.85 -28.64 7.15
N LYS A 250 -8.55 -28.53 7.46
CA LYS A 250 -7.95 -29.32 8.56
C LYS A 250 -8.51 -28.83 9.91
N PRO A 251 -8.80 -29.74 10.86
CA PRO A 251 -9.41 -29.37 12.13
C PRO A 251 -8.52 -28.41 12.93
N GLY A 252 -9.15 -27.50 13.71
CA GLY A 252 -8.46 -26.54 14.53
C GLY A 252 -9.41 -25.57 15.23
N SER A 253 -8.93 -24.91 16.26
CA SER A 253 -9.73 -23.98 17.08
C SER A 253 -9.93 -22.64 16.39
N TRP A 254 -11.13 -22.07 16.53
CA TRP A 254 -11.49 -20.71 16.16
C TRP A 254 -11.37 -19.73 17.32
N LYS A 255 -10.94 -20.19 18.51
CA LYS A 255 -10.82 -19.35 19.69
C LYS A 255 -9.69 -18.32 19.49
N ILE A 256 -9.99 -17.08 19.82
CA ILE A 256 -9.00 -16.00 19.85
C ILE A 256 -8.06 -16.26 21.04
N THR A 257 -6.77 -16.40 20.76
CA THR A 257 -5.76 -16.67 21.80
C THR A 257 -5.15 -15.36 22.28
N ARG A 258 -4.84 -15.30 23.59
CA ARG A 258 -4.15 -14.14 24.17
C ARG A 258 -2.81 -13.84 23.48
N ALA A 259 -2.10 -14.88 23.09
CA ALA A 259 -0.82 -14.75 22.38
C ALA A 259 -0.97 -14.04 21.02
N CYS A 260 -1.97 -14.44 20.23
CA CYS A 260 -2.25 -13.80 18.95
C CYS A 260 -2.64 -12.32 19.11
N LEU A 261 -3.47 -11.99 20.10
CA LEU A 261 -3.84 -10.61 20.42
C LEU A 261 -2.65 -9.77 20.89
N LEU A 262 -1.79 -10.32 21.76
CA LEU A 262 -0.59 -9.62 22.22
C LEU A 262 0.35 -9.34 21.04
N ASN A 263 0.55 -10.31 20.14
CA ASN A 263 1.35 -10.11 18.94
C ASN A 263 0.71 -9.09 17.98
N LEU A 264 -0.62 -9.11 17.86
CA LEU A 264 -1.34 -8.09 17.09
C LEU A 264 -1.08 -6.68 17.65
N TRP A 265 -1.18 -6.50 18.96
CA TRP A 265 -0.89 -5.21 19.60
C TRP A 265 0.58 -4.82 19.48
N ARG A 266 1.49 -5.75 19.72
CA ARG A 266 2.94 -5.49 19.67
C ARG A 266 3.44 -5.11 18.28
N VAL A 267 2.87 -5.70 17.23
CA VAL A 267 3.29 -5.49 15.83
C VAL A 267 2.32 -4.57 15.09
N GLY A 268 1.02 -4.82 15.20
CA GLY A 268 -0.01 -4.13 14.44
C GLY A 268 -0.29 -2.72 14.94
N ALA A 269 -0.32 -2.49 16.26
CA ALA A 269 -0.58 -1.15 16.78
C ALA A 269 0.50 -0.12 16.38
N PRO A 270 1.82 -0.42 16.46
CA PRO A 270 2.83 0.48 15.91
C PRO A 270 2.68 0.72 14.41
N LEU A 271 2.32 -0.30 13.62
CA LEU A 271 2.11 -0.13 12.16
C LEU A 271 0.90 0.75 11.87
N ALA A 272 -0.20 0.56 12.59
CA ALA A 272 -1.39 1.40 12.47
C ALA A 272 -1.10 2.85 12.89
N ALA A 273 -0.37 3.05 13.99
CA ALA A 273 0.08 4.36 14.44
C ALA A 273 1.02 5.03 13.44
N GLU A 274 1.92 4.25 12.80
CA GLU A 274 2.79 4.74 11.73
C GLU A 274 1.97 5.29 10.56
N ARG A 275 0.98 4.53 10.10
CA ARG A 275 0.10 4.97 9.00
C ARG A 275 -0.69 6.22 9.36
N ALA A 276 -1.24 6.28 10.58
CA ALA A 276 -1.95 7.46 11.07
C ALA A 276 -1.04 8.69 11.15
N ALA A 277 0.17 8.53 11.67
CA ALA A 277 1.15 9.61 11.78
C ALA A 277 1.61 10.14 10.42
N LEU A 278 1.84 9.24 9.44
CA LEU A 278 2.20 9.62 8.08
C LEU A 278 1.06 10.36 7.37
N SER A 279 -0.18 9.86 7.47
CA SER A 279 -1.35 10.51 6.90
C SER A 279 -1.60 11.90 7.51
N SER A 280 -1.46 12.04 8.83
CA SER A 280 -1.60 13.32 9.52
C SER A 280 -0.53 14.33 9.08
N ALA A 281 0.71 13.89 8.90
CA ALA A 281 1.79 14.74 8.42
C ALA A 281 1.55 15.23 6.97
N GLN A 282 0.96 14.37 6.11
CA GLN A 282 0.58 14.77 4.76
C GLN A 282 -0.48 15.89 4.76
N VAL A 283 -1.45 15.85 5.66
CA VAL A 283 -2.44 16.94 5.82
C VAL A 283 -1.75 18.26 6.16
N VAL A 284 -0.76 18.23 7.07
CA VAL A 284 0.02 19.43 7.43
C VAL A 284 0.83 19.94 6.22
N LEU A 285 1.45 19.01 5.45
CA LEU A 285 2.19 19.40 4.23
C LEU A 285 1.29 20.06 3.18
N VAL A 286 0.10 19.51 2.95
CA VAL A 286 -0.88 20.11 2.04
C VAL A 286 -1.24 21.52 2.47
N ARG A 287 -1.39 21.78 3.79
CA ARG A 287 -1.64 23.12 4.32
C ARG A 287 -0.46 24.08 4.09
N ILE A 288 0.78 23.62 4.21
CA ILE A 288 1.97 24.43 3.88
C ILE A 288 1.97 24.79 2.39
N VAL A 289 1.71 23.81 1.52
CA VAL A 289 1.69 24.00 0.05
C VAL A 289 0.54 24.91 -0.37
N SER A 290 -0.62 24.83 0.29
CA SER A 290 -1.78 25.68 -0.04
C SER A 290 -1.50 27.18 0.10
N GLY A 291 -0.57 27.56 1.00
CA GLY A 291 -0.10 28.92 1.14
C GLY A 291 0.80 29.45 0.02
N LEU A 292 1.24 28.58 -0.92
CA LEU A 292 2.19 28.93 -2.00
C LEU A 292 1.50 29.32 -3.33
N GLY A 293 0.17 29.28 -3.38
CA GLY A 293 -0.61 29.66 -4.56
C GLY A 293 -1.01 28.48 -5.46
N THR A 294 -1.93 28.76 -6.40
CA THR A 294 -2.62 27.74 -7.21
C THR A 294 -1.70 26.91 -8.10
N VAL A 295 -0.70 27.54 -8.73
CA VAL A 295 0.30 26.84 -9.56
C VAL A 295 1.11 25.86 -8.73
N ALA A 296 1.50 26.23 -7.51
CA ALA A 296 2.24 25.35 -6.61
C ALA A 296 1.39 24.17 -6.13
N ILE A 297 0.10 24.40 -5.83
CA ILE A 297 -0.84 23.35 -5.44
C ILE A 297 -0.99 22.33 -6.59
N ALA A 298 -1.23 22.81 -7.82
CA ALA A 298 -1.37 21.97 -8.99
C ALA A 298 -0.08 21.17 -9.28
N ALA A 299 1.08 21.84 -9.29
CA ALA A 299 2.37 21.19 -9.50
C ALA A 299 2.71 20.15 -8.42
N ASN A 300 2.35 20.43 -7.16
CA ASN A 300 2.54 19.47 -6.06
C ASN A 300 1.64 18.22 -6.24
N SER A 301 0.35 18.42 -6.50
CA SER A 301 -0.60 17.31 -6.66
C SER A 301 -0.21 16.38 -7.82
N LEU A 302 0.10 16.96 -8.97
CA LEU A 302 0.51 16.19 -10.15
C LEU A 302 1.91 15.58 -9.96
N GLY A 303 2.82 16.28 -9.28
CA GLY A 303 4.15 15.77 -8.93
C GLY A 303 4.07 14.54 -8.04
N VAL A 304 3.27 14.57 -6.98
CA VAL A 304 3.04 13.42 -6.09
C VAL A 304 2.45 12.22 -6.85
N SER A 305 1.54 12.47 -7.79
CA SER A 305 1.00 11.41 -8.65
C SER A 305 2.08 10.80 -9.55
N ALA A 306 2.95 11.61 -10.15
CA ALA A 306 4.04 11.13 -10.99
C ALA A 306 5.09 10.34 -10.18
N GLU A 307 5.45 10.80 -8.98
CA GLU A 307 6.33 10.11 -8.03
C GLU A 307 5.74 8.77 -7.57
N GLY A 308 4.41 8.72 -7.37
CA GLY A 308 3.70 7.51 -6.95
C GLY A 308 4.02 6.28 -7.79
N LEU A 309 4.18 6.45 -9.10
CA LEU A 309 4.57 5.37 -10.01
C LEU A 309 5.97 4.80 -9.71
N CYS A 310 6.86 5.60 -9.14
CA CYS A 310 8.23 5.17 -8.82
C CYS A 310 8.27 4.34 -7.54
N TYR A 311 7.73 4.83 -6.45
CA TYR A 311 7.87 4.17 -5.15
C TYR A 311 6.98 2.92 -4.97
N MET A 312 5.97 2.71 -5.80
CA MET A 312 5.15 1.49 -5.75
C MET A 312 5.98 0.22 -6.00
N ALA A 313 7.03 0.30 -6.82
CA ALA A 313 7.97 -0.80 -6.98
C ALA A 313 8.69 -1.14 -5.65
N GLY A 314 9.04 -0.15 -4.86
CA GLY A 314 9.62 -0.32 -3.52
C GLY A 314 8.68 -1.07 -2.57
N TYR A 315 7.39 -0.72 -2.56
CA TYR A 315 6.39 -1.43 -1.74
C TYR A 315 6.19 -2.89 -2.17
N GLY A 316 6.25 -3.19 -3.46
CA GLY A 316 6.21 -4.59 -3.92
C GLY A 316 7.38 -5.43 -3.40
N ILE A 317 8.60 -4.85 -3.35
CA ILE A 317 9.76 -5.52 -2.75
C ILE A 317 9.64 -5.60 -1.22
N GLN A 318 9.08 -4.58 -0.57
CA GLN A 318 8.78 -4.58 0.86
C GLN A 318 7.89 -5.78 1.24
N ASP A 319 6.83 -6.03 0.49
CA ASP A 319 5.92 -7.14 0.71
C ASP A 319 6.64 -8.51 0.63
N ALA A 320 7.53 -8.67 -0.36
CA ALA A 320 8.36 -9.86 -0.49
C ALA A 320 9.36 -9.99 0.68
N ALA A 321 9.98 -8.88 1.11
CA ALA A 321 10.89 -8.86 2.23
C ALA A 321 10.22 -9.27 3.54
N ILE A 322 8.99 -8.77 3.82
CA ILE A 322 8.21 -9.17 5.00
C ILE A 322 8.02 -10.69 5.04
N ALA A 323 7.63 -11.31 3.92
CA ALA A 323 7.39 -12.75 3.84
C ALA A 323 8.68 -13.57 4.03
N LEU A 324 9.75 -13.23 3.31
CA LEU A 324 11.02 -13.96 3.33
C LEU A 324 11.71 -13.87 4.68
N ILE A 325 11.78 -12.67 5.24
CA ILE A 325 12.45 -12.44 6.52
C ILE A 325 11.62 -13.01 7.66
N GLY A 326 10.30 -12.90 7.59
CA GLY A 326 9.41 -13.57 8.54
C GLY A 326 9.66 -15.07 8.61
N GLN A 327 9.76 -15.74 7.45
CA GLN A 327 10.08 -17.17 7.41
C GLN A 327 11.51 -17.49 7.91
N ALA A 328 12.50 -16.69 7.55
CA ALA A 328 13.87 -16.91 8.00
C ALA A 328 14.02 -16.74 9.52
N VAL A 329 13.35 -15.75 10.10
CA VAL A 329 13.28 -15.52 11.55
C VAL A 329 12.54 -16.68 12.23
N GLY A 330 11.42 -17.12 11.67
CA GLY A 330 10.67 -18.29 12.17
C GLY A 330 11.50 -19.59 12.15
N ALA A 331 12.34 -19.78 11.13
CA ALA A 331 13.28 -20.89 11.03
C ALA A 331 14.50 -20.74 11.96
N ASN A 332 14.57 -19.69 12.77
CA ASN A 332 15.71 -19.31 13.62
C ASN A 332 17.04 -19.13 12.84
N ARG A 333 16.97 -18.78 11.55
CA ARG A 333 18.12 -18.54 10.66
C ARG A 333 18.38 -17.05 10.50
N LYS A 334 18.98 -16.45 11.54
CA LYS A 334 19.33 -15.02 11.56
C LYS A 334 20.32 -14.62 10.47
N ASP A 335 21.19 -15.54 10.06
CA ASP A 335 22.12 -15.40 8.94
C ASP A 335 21.37 -15.20 7.61
N MET A 336 20.40 -16.05 7.34
CA MET A 336 19.57 -15.97 6.15
C MET A 336 18.65 -14.73 6.17
N ALA A 337 18.08 -14.40 7.33
CA ALA A 337 17.30 -13.18 7.49
C ALA A 337 18.12 -11.91 7.15
N LYS A 338 19.38 -11.83 7.61
CA LYS A 338 20.31 -10.74 7.22
C LYS A 338 20.58 -10.74 5.71
N ARG A 339 20.84 -11.91 5.13
CA ARG A 339 21.12 -12.05 3.69
C ARG A 339 19.92 -11.60 2.86
N PHE A 340 18.71 -12.02 3.19
CA PHE A 340 17.47 -11.56 2.52
C PHE A 340 17.27 -10.06 2.69
N ALA A 341 17.46 -9.53 3.89
CA ALA A 341 17.27 -8.12 4.16
C ALA A 341 18.19 -7.22 3.31
N TRP A 342 19.49 -7.55 3.24
CA TRP A 342 20.44 -6.80 2.42
C TRP A 342 20.18 -6.98 0.92
N LEU A 343 19.81 -8.19 0.49
CA LEU A 343 19.55 -8.46 -0.92
C LEU A 343 18.28 -7.73 -1.38
N CYS A 344 17.17 -7.83 -0.64
CA CYS A 344 15.95 -7.10 -0.94
C CYS A 344 16.19 -5.58 -0.95
N THR A 345 16.91 -5.07 0.07
CA THR A 345 17.21 -3.63 0.16
C THR A 345 18.09 -3.17 -0.99
N GLY A 346 19.11 -3.95 -1.36
CA GLY A 346 19.96 -3.64 -2.51
C GLY A 346 19.20 -3.64 -3.84
N ILE A 347 18.31 -4.62 -4.06
CA ILE A 347 17.44 -4.63 -5.24
C ILE A 347 16.50 -3.43 -5.22
N GLY A 348 15.92 -3.10 -4.05
CA GLY A 348 15.06 -1.93 -3.87
C GLY A 348 15.77 -0.62 -4.22
N ILE A 349 16.97 -0.42 -3.69
CA ILE A 349 17.81 0.74 -4.02
C ILE A 349 18.08 0.81 -5.54
N GLY A 350 18.44 -0.31 -6.17
CA GLY A 350 18.73 -0.36 -7.59
C GLY A 350 17.53 -0.03 -8.48
N ILE A 351 16.37 -0.60 -8.19
CA ILE A 351 15.13 -0.34 -8.94
C ILE A 351 14.68 1.11 -8.74
N MET A 352 14.72 1.62 -7.51
CA MET A 352 14.34 3.00 -7.21
C MET A 352 15.34 4.01 -7.78
N ALA A 353 16.63 3.70 -7.80
CA ALA A 353 17.64 4.52 -8.49
C ALA A 353 17.36 4.62 -9.99
N LEU A 354 16.98 3.50 -10.63
CA LEU A 354 16.61 3.50 -12.04
C LEU A 354 15.33 4.29 -12.29
N SER A 355 14.34 4.18 -11.40
CA SER A 355 13.11 4.96 -11.45
C SER A 355 13.38 6.45 -11.27
N GLY A 356 14.23 6.83 -10.31
CA GLY A 356 14.67 8.20 -10.09
C GLY A 356 15.40 8.78 -11.30
N MET A 357 16.27 8.01 -11.95
CA MET A 357 16.93 8.44 -13.19
C MET A 357 15.90 8.74 -14.29
N ARG A 358 14.90 7.88 -14.48
CA ARG A 358 13.81 8.12 -15.43
C ARG A 358 13.00 9.36 -15.06
N LEU A 359 12.69 9.53 -13.77
CA LEU A 359 11.98 10.69 -13.25
C LEU A 359 12.75 11.97 -13.54
N TRP A 360 14.08 11.97 -13.34
CA TRP A 360 14.94 13.13 -13.60
C TRP A 360 15.00 13.51 -15.08
N VAL A 361 15.17 12.51 -15.97
CA VAL A 361 15.29 12.72 -17.42
C VAL A 361 13.96 13.15 -18.03
N PHE A 362 12.88 12.44 -17.70
CA PHE A 362 11.57 12.59 -18.33
C PHE A 362 10.61 13.50 -17.53
N ALA A 363 11.06 14.21 -16.49
CA ALA A 363 10.21 15.04 -15.64
C ALA A 363 9.26 15.98 -16.41
N PRO A 364 9.70 16.75 -17.44
CA PRO A 364 8.77 17.60 -18.18
C PRO A 364 7.72 16.81 -18.98
N ALA A 365 8.12 15.69 -19.59
CA ALA A 365 7.21 14.84 -20.35
C ALA A 365 6.17 14.16 -19.43
N LEU A 366 6.58 13.69 -18.25
CA LEU A 366 5.69 13.12 -17.25
C LEU A 366 4.66 14.16 -16.77
N MET A 367 5.08 15.39 -16.47
CA MET A 367 4.16 16.47 -16.12
C MET A 367 3.22 16.82 -17.26
N GLY A 368 3.71 16.80 -18.50
CA GLY A 368 2.93 17.08 -19.71
C GLY A 368 1.83 16.06 -20.01
N ILE A 369 1.91 14.84 -19.43
CA ILE A 369 0.81 13.85 -19.52
C ILE A 369 -0.41 14.33 -18.72
N PHE A 370 -0.18 15.02 -17.60
CA PHE A 370 -1.25 15.43 -16.67
C PHE A 370 -1.82 16.82 -16.95
N THR A 371 -1.05 17.73 -17.57
CA THR A 371 -1.47 19.12 -17.79
C THR A 371 -0.80 19.72 -19.01
N ALA A 372 -1.49 20.70 -19.63
CA ALA A 372 -0.93 21.52 -20.71
C ALA A 372 -0.39 22.88 -20.21
N ASP A 373 -0.56 23.21 -18.91
CA ASP A 373 -0.09 24.47 -18.34
C ASP A 373 1.43 24.49 -18.21
N ALA A 374 2.09 25.36 -18.98
CA ALA A 374 3.54 25.47 -19.03
C ALA A 374 4.17 25.85 -17.67
N ALA A 375 3.49 26.67 -16.85
CA ALA A 375 3.99 27.08 -15.54
C ALA A 375 3.96 25.90 -14.56
N VAL A 376 2.89 25.10 -14.59
CA VAL A 376 2.74 23.90 -13.77
C VAL A 376 3.74 22.83 -14.19
N ILE A 377 3.95 22.63 -15.51
CA ILE A 377 4.94 21.70 -16.06
C ILE A 377 6.36 22.09 -15.62
N ALA A 378 6.73 23.37 -15.76
CA ALA A 378 8.06 23.84 -15.41
C ALA A 378 8.37 23.68 -13.92
N LEU A 379 7.41 24.05 -13.05
CA LEU A 379 7.55 23.92 -11.61
C LEU A 379 7.56 22.45 -11.17
N GLY A 380 6.62 21.64 -11.69
CA GLY A 380 6.52 20.21 -11.41
C GLY A 380 7.77 19.44 -11.86
N ALA A 381 8.28 19.71 -13.05
CA ALA A 381 9.52 19.09 -13.52
C ALA A 381 10.73 19.46 -12.66
N ARG A 382 10.78 20.70 -12.15
CA ARG A 382 11.85 21.12 -11.22
C ARG A 382 11.81 20.33 -9.91
N VAL A 383 10.63 20.17 -9.31
CA VAL A 383 10.50 19.48 -8.02
C VAL A 383 10.68 17.96 -8.16
N LEU A 384 10.22 17.35 -9.25
CA LEU A 384 10.47 15.94 -9.57
C LEU A 384 11.97 15.64 -9.72
N ARG A 385 12.74 16.57 -10.33
CA ARG A 385 14.20 16.42 -10.42
C ARG A 385 14.89 16.51 -9.07
N ILE A 386 14.37 17.30 -8.12
CA ILE A 386 14.88 17.34 -6.74
C ILE A 386 14.64 15.98 -6.07
N GLU A 387 13.43 15.45 -6.22
CA GLU A 387 13.04 14.16 -5.61
C GLU A 387 13.81 12.97 -6.16
N ALA A 388 14.12 12.99 -7.46
CA ALA A 388 14.86 11.91 -8.13
C ALA A 388 16.18 11.52 -7.41
N PHE A 389 16.81 12.45 -6.72
CA PHE A 389 18.02 12.18 -5.92
C PHE A 389 17.73 11.40 -4.64
N ALA A 390 16.53 11.51 -4.08
CA ALA A 390 16.13 10.80 -2.87
C ALA A 390 15.63 9.38 -3.14
N GLU A 391 15.19 9.08 -4.35
CA GLU A 391 14.59 7.80 -4.73
C GLU A 391 15.40 6.57 -4.28
N PRO A 392 16.74 6.48 -4.43
CA PRO A 392 17.50 5.33 -3.95
C PRO A 392 17.41 5.15 -2.43
N MET A 393 17.47 6.25 -1.67
CA MET A 393 17.37 6.24 -0.21
C MET A 393 15.93 6.00 0.26
N PHE A 394 14.94 6.46 -0.49
CA PHE A 394 13.55 6.14 -0.27
C PHE A 394 13.32 4.64 -0.44
N GLY A 395 13.83 4.03 -1.51
CA GLY A 395 13.82 2.58 -1.70
C GLY A 395 14.48 1.82 -0.55
N ALA A 396 15.63 2.30 -0.08
CA ALA A 396 16.29 1.74 1.10
C ALA A 396 15.39 1.79 2.33
N SER A 397 14.72 2.90 2.60
CA SER A 397 13.84 3.06 3.76
C SER A 397 12.61 2.16 3.69
N ILE A 398 11.95 2.08 2.52
CA ILE A 398 10.76 1.24 2.32
C ILE A 398 11.11 -0.23 2.54
N VAL A 399 12.12 -0.74 1.85
CA VAL A 399 12.44 -2.18 1.87
C VAL A 399 13.07 -2.60 3.19
N ALA A 400 13.97 -1.78 3.77
CA ALA A 400 14.54 -2.08 5.08
C ALA A 400 13.48 -2.02 6.19
N SER A 401 12.48 -1.14 6.10
CA SER A 401 11.36 -1.16 7.04
C SER A 401 10.57 -2.47 6.94
N GLY A 402 10.30 -2.96 5.72
CA GLY A 402 9.68 -4.26 5.50
C GLY A 402 10.48 -5.42 6.10
N ALA A 403 11.80 -5.38 5.96
CA ALA A 403 12.69 -6.37 6.56
C ALA A 403 12.56 -6.39 8.10
N MET A 404 12.53 -5.24 8.74
CA MET A 404 12.36 -5.12 10.19
C MET A 404 10.95 -5.52 10.64
N GLN A 405 9.93 -5.13 9.89
CA GLN A 405 8.54 -5.54 10.13
C GLN A 405 8.39 -7.07 10.07
N GLY A 406 8.97 -7.72 9.07
CA GLY A 406 8.98 -9.19 8.94
C GLY A 406 9.63 -9.89 10.13
N ALA A 407 10.62 -9.27 10.76
CA ALA A 407 11.25 -9.74 12.00
C ALA A 407 10.48 -9.33 13.28
N GLY A 408 9.39 -8.56 13.17
CA GLY A 408 8.59 -8.13 14.31
C GLY A 408 9.05 -6.82 14.97
N ASP A 409 10.05 -6.10 14.43
CA ASP A 409 10.54 -4.82 14.97
C ASP A 409 9.77 -3.59 14.42
N SER A 410 8.44 -3.66 14.47
CA SER A 410 7.54 -2.61 13.94
C SER A 410 7.62 -1.31 14.74
N THR A 411 7.87 -1.38 16.05
CA THR A 411 7.99 -0.20 16.90
C THR A 411 9.14 0.71 16.47
N ALA A 412 10.28 0.13 16.07
CA ALA A 412 11.39 0.93 15.58
C ALA A 412 11.07 1.59 14.22
N CYS A 413 10.37 0.88 13.33
CA CYS A 413 9.91 1.43 12.07
C CYS A 413 9.01 2.64 12.30
N PHE A 414 8.03 2.51 13.21
CA PHE A 414 7.15 3.61 13.62
C PHE A 414 7.93 4.82 14.13
N VAL A 415 8.85 4.61 15.09
CA VAL A 415 9.62 5.72 15.69
C VAL A 415 10.51 6.41 14.65
N LEU A 416 11.21 5.65 13.80
CA LEU A 416 12.07 6.21 12.76
C LEU A 416 11.26 7.03 11.75
N ASN A 417 10.11 6.52 11.29
CA ASN A 417 9.24 7.23 10.37
C ASN A 417 8.59 8.46 11.01
N LEU A 418 8.16 8.35 12.28
CA LEU A 418 7.57 9.47 13.02
C LEU A 418 8.60 10.61 13.17
N VAL A 419 9.79 10.31 13.70
CA VAL A 419 10.85 11.30 13.92
C VAL A 419 11.30 11.93 12.60
N SER A 420 11.44 11.12 11.56
CA SER A 420 11.84 11.60 10.24
C SER A 420 10.79 12.55 9.64
N MET A 421 9.53 12.12 9.59
CA MET A 421 8.45 12.88 8.96
C MET A 421 8.09 14.14 9.74
N TRP A 422 7.85 14.02 11.05
CA TRP A 422 7.43 15.13 11.90
C TRP A 422 8.61 16.01 12.36
N GLY A 423 9.74 15.39 12.72
CA GLY A 423 10.91 16.12 13.23
C GLY A 423 11.74 16.77 12.13
N ILE A 424 11.88 16.14 10.97
CA ILE A 424 12.75 16.64 9.89
C ILE A 424 11.93 17.26 8.77
N ARG A 425 11.05 16.48 8.08
CA ARG A 425 10.33 16.95 6.89
C ARG A 425 9.47 18.18 7.17
N LEU A 426 8.58 18.10 8.17
CA LEU A 426 7.67 19.22 8.48
C LEU A 426 8.42 20.46 8.97
N THR A 427 9.43 20.28 9.80
CA THR A 427 10.25 21.39 10.31
C THR A 427 11.00 22.09 9.17
N LEU A 428 11.69 21.32 8.32
CA LEU A 428 12.40 21.89 7.18
C LEU A 428 11.44 22.50 6.15
N ALA A 429 10.30 21.86 5.89
CA ALA A 429 9.29 22.39 4.95
C ALA A 429 8.73 23.74 5.45
N SER A 430 8.41 23.86 6.74
CA SER A 430 7.94 25.12 7.33
C SER A 430 8.97 26.25 7.23
N PHE A 431 10.26 25.91 7.29
CA PHE A 431 11.35 26.89 7.20
C PHE A 431 11.72 27.26 5.75
N PHE A 432 11.70 26.29 4.81
CA PHE A 432 12.12 26.50 3.44
C PHE A 432 10.98 26.91 2.50
N ALA A 433 9.73 26.56 2.79
CA ALA A 433 8.60 26.92 1.94
C ALA A 433 8.47 28.44 1.74
N PRO A 434 8.58 29.32 2.76
CA PRO A 434 8.49 30.75 2.57
C PRO A 434 9.62 31.35 1.74
N ARG A 435 10.81 30.69 1.70
CA ARG A 435 12.01 31.21 1.01
C ARG A 435 12.14 30.69 -0.41
N PHE A 436 11.83 29.42 -0.62
CA PHE A 436 12.08 28.71 -1.88
C PHE A 436 10.79 28.19 -2.55
N GLY A 437 9.62 28.52 -1.99
CA GLY A 437 8.36 28.04 -2.51
C GLY A 437 8.25 26.51 -2.51
N LEU A 438 7.61 25.95 -3.53
CA LEU A 438 7.42 24.51 -3.66
C LEU A 438 8.74 23.74 -3.74
N ALA A 439 9.78 24.30 -4.36
CA ALA A 439 11.10 23.67 -4.41
C ALA A 439 11.71 23.49 -2.99
N GLY A 440 11.40 24.41 -2.05
CA GLY A 440 11.81 24.27 -0.65
C GLY A 440 11.08 23.13 0.06
N VAL A 441 9.81 22.93 -0.22
CA VAL A 441 9.02 21.81 0.34
C VAL A 441 9.58 20.47 -0.16
N TRP A 442 9.80 20.32 -1.47
CA TRP A 442 10.34 19.10 -2.06
C TRP A 442 11.82 18.88 -1.72
N GLY A 443 12.60 19.94 -1.57
CA GLY A 443 13.97 19.85 -1.04
C GLY A 443 14.00 19.33 0.39
N SER A 444 13.06 19.75 1.23
CA SER A 444 12.88 19.22 2.60
C SER A 444 12.51 17.74 2.58
N MET A 445 11.65 17.33 1.65
CA MET A 445 11.30 15.94 1.43
C MET A 445 12.51 15.11 1.00
N CYS A 446 13.27 15.58 0.02
CA CYS A 446 14.51 14.93 -0.44
C CYS A 446 15.52 14.75 0.70
N CYS A 447 15.79 15.79 1.47
CA CYS A 447 16.68 15.70 2.64
C CYS A 447 16.19 14.68 3.65
N GLU A 448 14.91 14.71 3.99
CA GLU A 448 14.30 13.79 4.95
C GLU A 448 14.38 12.34 4.47
N LEU A 449 14.04 12.06 3.21
CA LEU A 449 14.10 10.71 2.64
C LEU A 449 15.53 10.16 2.63
N CYS A 450 16.51 11.00 2.33
CA CYS A 450 17.92 10.62 2.43
C CYS A 450 18.32 10.27 3.87
N ILE A 451 17.96 11.10 4.84
CA ILE A 451 18.27 10.85 6.26
C ILE A 451 17.53 9.60 6.73
N ARG A 452 16.25 9.45 6.39
CA ARG A 452 15.46 8.28 6.74
C ARG A 452 16.08 7.00 6.18
N GLY A 453 16.46 7.00 4.91
CA GLY A 453 17.15 5.87 4.27
C GLY A 453 18.43 5.48 5.03
N LEU A 454 19.25 6.45 5.37
CA LEU A 454 20.48 6.22 6.16
C LEU A 454 20.17 5.65 7.56
N LEU A 455 19.15 6.16 8.26
CA LEU A 455 18.74 5.66 9.57
C LEU A 455 18.29 4.20 9.50
N PHE A 456 17.49 3.83 8.49
CA PHE A 456 17.07 2.47 8.28
C PHE A 456 18.23 1.54 7.91
N LEU A 457 19.14 1.96 7.03
CA LEU A 457 20.34 1.20 6.68
C LEU A 457 21.27 1.00 7.89
N PHE A 458 21.45 2.03 8.70
CA PHE A 458 22.25 1.94 9.92
C PHE A 458 21.66 0.94 10.93
N ARG A 459 20.33 0.99 11.13
CA ARG A 459 19.66 0.02 11.97
C ARG A 459 19.75 -1.40 11.41
N LEU A 460 19.61 -1.53 10.09
CA LEU A 460 19.74 -2.82 9.40
C LEU A 460 21.14 -3.41 9.63
N ALA A 461 22.18 -2.59 9.49
CA ALA A 461 23.59 -2.99 9.69
C ALA A 461 23.87 -3.43 11.14
N ARG A 462 23.29 -2.73 12.12
CA ARG A 462 23.46 -3.09 13.56
C ARG A 462 22.88 -4.45 13.95
N GLY A 463 21.92 -4.99 13.19
CA GLY A 463 21.36 -6.32 13.40
C GLY A 463 20.46 -6.50 14.63
N LYS A 464 20.26 -5.48 15.48
CA LYS A 464 19.42 -5.55 16.69
C LYS A 464 17.95 -5.87 16.42
N TRP A 465 17.48 -5.63 15.20
CA TRP A 465 16.11 -5.94 14.76
C TRP A 465 15.80 -7.45 14.74
N LEU A 466 16.84 -8.30 14.68
CA LEU A 466 16.71 -9.77 14.70
C LEU A 466 16.48 -10.36 16.10
N GLU A 467 16.60 -9.55 17.15
CA GLU A 467 16.44 -10.02 18.53
C GLU A 467 14.97 -9.99 18.99
N LYS A 468 14.09 -9.36 18.21
CA LYS A 468 12.69 -9.08 18.57
C LYS A 468 11.66 -9.97 17.88
N GLY A 469 11.95 -11.24 17.66
CA GLY A 469 11.00 -12.17 17.01
C GLY A 469 9.57 -12.07 17.58
N ALA A 470 8.55 -12.07 16.70
CA ALA A 470 7.13 -11.93 17.11
C ALA A 470 6.60 -13.17 17.87
N LEU A 471 7.27 -14.30 17.77
CA LEU A 471 6.91 -15.60 18.39
C LEU A 471 7.48 -15.80 19.80
N ALA A 472 7.98 -14.76 20.45
CA ALA A 472 8.48 -14.85 21.82
C ALA A 472 7.35 -14.92 22.83
#